data_1c20b28715f002ca075e2b6f86828f1e
#
_entry.id   1c20b28715f002ca075e2b6f86828f1e
#
_cell.length_a   1.000
_cell.length_b   1.000
_cell.length_c   1.000
_cell.angle_alpha   90.00
_cell.angle_beta   90.00
_cell.angle_gamma   90.00
#
_symmetry.space_group_name_H-M   'P 1'
#
loop_
_entity.id
_entity.type
_entity.pdbx_description
1 polymer ?
#
loop_
_entity_poly.entity_id
_entity_poly.type
_entity_poly.pdbx_seq_one_letter_code
_entity_poly.pdbx_strand_id
1 'polypeptide(L)'
;VGRAAIDAGADMVLGCHAHILKGMEFHNGKPIIHSLANFALDLWMTPEHAAGRGFREIQSLSPGWEPDFTSSYNFPPDSRMSIAVEATLTSGGVADLTLLPVWIDRDSAPRFVSASEPEFDRILSYLRKITETAGLPTRYRADGDTIRPDPA
;
A
#
# COMPACT_ATOMS: atom_id res chain seq x y z
N VAL A 1 5.21 -9.70 14.36
CA VAL A 1 4.30 -8.81 15.12
C VAL A 1 2.86 -9.08 14.70
N GLY A 2 2.49 -8.98 13.40
CA GLY A 2 1.09 -9.13 12.96
C GLY A 2 0.44 -10.45 13.36
N ARG A 3 1.08 -11.60 13.09
CA ARG A 3 0.55 -12.93 13.49
C ARG A 3 0.35 -13.06 14.99
N ALA A 4 1.32 -12.56 15.79
CA ALA A 4 1.19 -12.59 17.25
C ALA A 4 0.02 -11.73 17.76
N ALA A 5 -0.32 -10.63 17.08
CA ALA A 5 -1.48 -9.83 17.42
C ALA A 5 -2.79 -10.60 17.16
N ILE A 6 -2.88 -11.30 16.02
CA ILE A 6 -4.02 -12.17 15.70
C ILE A 6 -4.13 -13.31 16.71
N ASP A 7 -3.02 -13.97 17.07
CA ASP A 7 -2.98 -15.06 18.05
C ASP A 7 -3.40 -14.57 19.45
N ALA A 8 -3.15 -13.30 19.76
CA ALA A 8 -3.58 -12.63 20.99
C ALA A 8 -5.05 -12.16 20.97
N GLY A 9 -5.79 -12.36 19.86
CA GLY A 9 -7.22 -12.08 19.78
C GLY A 9 -7.60 -10.88 18.89
N ALA A 10 -6.67 -10.24 18.18
CA ALA A 10 -7.03 -9.22 17.21
C ALA A 10 -7.82 -9.85 16.04
N ASP A 11 -8.80 -9.12 15.51
CA ASP A 11 -9.58 -9.53 14.35
C ASP A 11 -8.99 -9.10 13.03
N MET A 12 -8.16 -8.07 13.03
CA MET A 12 -7.47 -7.53 11.87
C MET A 12 -6.20 -6.78 12.31
N VAL A 13 -5.19 -6.76 11.45
CA VAL A 13 -4.01 -5.90 11.63
C VAL A 13 -3.85 -4.99 10.42
N LEU A 14 -3.79 -3.68 10.67
CA LEU A 14 -3.49 -2.67 9.67
C LEU A 14 -2.14 -2.04 9.99
N GLY A 15 -1.16 -2.32 9.13
CA GLY A 15 0.18 -1.75 9.22
C GLY A 15 0.30 -0.44 8.46
N CYS A 16 1.18 0.42 8.94
CA CYS A 16 1.59 1.66 8.27
C CYS A 16 3.09 1.87 8.44
N HIS A 17 3.60 3.06 8.13
CA HIS A 17 5.00 3.47 8.35
C HIS A 17 6.02 3.00 7.31
N ALA A 18 5.77 1.97 6.52
CA ALA A 18 6.71 1.54 5.48
C ALA A 18 6.77 2.50 4.27
N HIS A 19 5.89 3.48 4.19
CA HIS A 19 5.76 4.49 3.12
C HIS A 19 5.58 3.94 1.70
N ILE A 20 5.47 2.63 1.56
CA ILE A 20 5.10 1.90 0.33
C ILE A 20 4.15 0.77 0.69
N LEU A 21 3.34 0.32 -0.26
CA LEU A 21 2.50 -0.86 -0.08
C LEU A 21 3.36 -2.09 0.25
N LYS A 22 2.89 -2.89 1.19
CA LYS A 22 3.43 -4.22 1.50
C LYS A 22 2.36 -5.27 1.26
N GLY A 23 2.79 -6.50 1.07
CA GLY A 23 1.90 -7.63 0.90
C GLY A 23 0.93 -7.80 2.07
N MET A 24 -0.11 -8.59 1.88
CA MET A 24 -1.01 -8.99 2.96
C MET A 24 -1.11 -10.50 3.03
N GLU A 25 -1.51 -10.97 4.22
CA GLU A 25 -1.78 -12.38 4.47
C GLU A 25 -3.05 -12.55 5.30
N PHE A 26 -3.59 -13.77 5.26
CA PHE A 26 -4.58 -14.23 6.23
C PHE A 26 -3.92 -15.19 7.21
N HIS A 27 -4.00 -14.91 8.50
CA HIS A 27 -3.52 -15.77 9.56
C HIS A 27 -4.70 -16.19 10.44
N ASN A 28 -4.96 -17.50 10.54
CA ASN A 28 -6.15 -18.05 11.21
C ASN A 28 -7.47 -17.44 10.67
N GLY A 29 -7.55 -17.22 9.35
CA GLY A 29 -8.71 -16.62 8.68
C GLY A 29 -8.85 -15.09 8.86
N LYS A 30 -7.94 -14.44 9.59
CA LYS A 30 -7.98 -13.02 9.89
C LYS A 30 -6.95 -12.23 9.10
N PRO A 31 -7.31 -11.06 8.52
CA PRO A 31 -6.42 -10.31 7.63
C PRO A 31 -5.32 -9.56 8.36
N ILE A 32 -4.11 -9.60 7.78
CA ILE A 32 -2.96 -8.79 8.16
C ILE A 32 -2.51 -8.03 6.94
N ILE A 33 -2.68 -6.72 6.92
CA ILE A 33 -2.17 -5.81 5.89
C ILE A 33 -0.90 -5.17 6.43
N HIS A 34 0.25 -5.52 5.85
CA HIS A 34 1.55 -5.13 6.42
C HIS A 34 1.87 -3.65 6.22
N SER A 35 1.33 -3.00 5.18
CA SER A 35 1.38 -1.55 5.04
C SER A 35 0.36 -1.04 4.01
N LEU A 36 -0.34 0.02 4.39
CA LEU A 36 -1.26 0.78 3.54
C LEU A 36 -0.54 1.84 2.70
N ALA A 37 0.78 1.97 2.82
CA ALA A 37 1.61 3.04 2.26
C ALA A 37 1.26 4.43 2.84
N ASN A 38 1.37 5.46 2.00
CA ASN A 38 1.08 6.84 2.39
C ASN A 38 -0.35 7.19 1.98
N PHE A 39 -1.22 7.47 2.93
CA PHE A 39 -2.57 7.93 2.61
C PHE A 39 -2.72 9.46 2.81
N ALA A 40 -2.03 10.01 3.78
CA ALA A 40 -2.16 11.41 4.19
C ALA A 40 -0.84 11.97 4.74
N LEU A 41 0.28 11.69 4.09
CA LEU A 41 1.56 12.21 4.50
C LEU A 41 2.00 13.31 3.54
N ASP A 42 2.12 14.53 4.03
CA ASP A 42 2.71 15.65 3.31
C ASP A 42 4.23 15.51 3.31
N LEU A 43 4.72 14.64 2.44
CA LEU A 43 6.14 14.41 2.23
C LEU A 43 6.61 15.27 1.06
N TRP A 44 7.19 16.40 1.37
CA TRP A 44 7.86 17.20 0.35
C TRP A 44 9.38 17.12 0.50
N MET A 45 10.07 17.13 -0.62
CA MET A 45 11.53 17.07 -0.67
C MET A 45 12.06 18.29 -1.41
N THR A 46 12.95 19.04 -0.76
CA THR A 46 13.70 20.11 -1.42
C THR A 46 15.03 19.58 -1.98
N PRO A 47 15.67 20.35 -2.89
CA PRO A 47 17.03 20.03 -3.34
C PRO A 47 18.03 19.86 -2.19
N GLU A 48 17.89 20.64 -1.11
CA GLU A 48 18.75 20.56 0.08
C GLU A 48 18.52 19.25 0.85
N HIS A 49 17.27 18.81 1.00
CA HIS A 49 16.96 17.51 1.58
C HIS A 49 17.48 16.36 0.72
N ALA A 50 17.37 16.49 -0.62
CA ALA A 50 17.87 15.48 -1.55
C ALA A 50 19.40 15.34 -1.50
N ALA A 51 20.14 16.37 -1.16
CA ALA A 51 21.57 16.30 -0.96
C ALA A 51 21.95 15.53 0.33
N GLY A 52 21.00 15.27 1.22
CA GLY A 52 21.21 14.59 2.48
C GLY A 52 21.26 13.06 2.40
N ARG A 53 21.45 12.43 3.56
CA ARG A 53 21.61 10.96 3.69
C ARG A 53 20.36 10.21 3.24
N GLY A 54 19.16 10.70 3.56
CA GLY A 54 17.89 10.04 3.25
C GLY A 54 17.63 9.86 1.76
N PHE A 55 18.08 10.79 0.92
CA PHE A 55 17.97 10.68 -0.53
C PHE A 55 18.78 9.49 -1.09
N ARG A 56 19.99 9.29 -0.62
CA ARG A 56 20.83 8.16 -1.04
C ARG A 56 20.23 6.81 -0.66
N GLU A 57 19.53 6.75 0.45
CA GLU A 57 18.81 5.53 0.86
C GLU A 57 17.62 5.27 -0.08
N ILE A 58 16.84 6.30 -0.43
CA ILE A 58 15.74 6.17 -1.40
C ILE A 58 16.27 5.73 -2.78
N GLN A 59 17.35 6.33 -3.27
CA GLN A 59 17.97 5.93 -4.54
C GLN A 59 18.47 4.48 -4.52
N SER A 60 18.97 3.98 -3.40
CA SER A 60 19.41 2.58 -3.28
C SER A 60 18.25 1.59 -3.38
N LEU A 61 17.03 1.99 -2.95
CA LEU A 61 15.81 1.20 -3.04
C LEU A 61 15.11 1.31 -4.40
N SER A 62 15.37 2.37 -5.15
CA SER A 62 14.79 2.66 -6.47
C SER A 62 15.87 3.07 -7.47
N PRO A 63 16.73 2.14 -7.92
CA PRO A 63 17.82 2.44 -8.83
C PRO A 63 17.35 3.12 -10.12
N GLY A 64 18.01 4.21 -10.49
CA GLY A 64 17.71 4.98 -11.69
C GLY A 64 16.57 6.00 -11.53
N TRP A 65 15.94 6.10 -10.35
CA TRP A 65 15.02 7.19 -10.08
C TRP A 65 15.76 8.41 -9.57
N GLU A 66 15.38 9.59 -10.09
CA GLU A 66 15.84 10.89 -9.61
C GLU A 66 14.64 11.83 -9.45
N PRO A 67 14.61 12.67 -8.39
CA PRO A 67 13.56 13.65 -8.21
C PRO A 67 13.72 14.78 -9.23
N ASP A 68 12.64 15.23 -9.84
CA ASP A 68 12.64 16.32 -10.79
C ASP A 68 12.37 17.69 -10.17
N PHE A 69 11.94 17.72 -8.91
CA PHE A 69 11.56 18.90 -8.13
C PHE A 69 10.53 19.82 -8.83
N THR A 70 9.78 19.27 -9.79
CA THR A 70 8.73 20.00 -10.52
C THR A 70 7.34 19.82 -9.87
N SER A 71 7.26 19.00 -8.82
CA SER A 71 6.03 18.70 -8.08
C SER A 71 6.31 18.66 -6.59
N SER A 72 5.26 18.71 -5.77
CA SER A 72 5.39 18.59 -4.32
C SER A 72 5.65 17.15 -3.87
N TYR A 73 5.36 16.13 -4.70
CA TYR A 73 5.60 14.73 -4.40
C TYR A 73 6.81 14.18 -5.17
N ASN A 74 8.01 14.38 -4.64
CA ASN A 74 9.29 13.98 -5.25
C ASN A 74 9.79 12.65 -4.68
N PHE A 75 9.03 11.57 -4.90
CA PHE A 75 9.36 10.21 -4.48
C PHE A 75 9.18 9.22 -5.63
N PRO A 76 9.79 8.02 -5.56
CA PRO A 76 9.64 7.00 -6.59
C PRO A 76 8.17 6.66 -6.88
N PRO A 77 7.84 6.23 -8.10
CA PRO A 77 6.47 5.91 -8.51
C PRO A 77 5.76 4.90 -7.59
N ASP A 78 6.51 3.97 -6.99
CA ASP A 78 5.95 2.94 -6.09
C ASP A 78 5.38 3.54 -4.80
N SER A 79 5.90 4.67 -4.35
CA SER A 79 5.38 5.35 -3.15
C SER A 79 4.12 6.18 -3.40
N ARG A 80 3.73 6.33 -4.67
CA ARG A 80 2.46 6.96 -5.07
C ARG A 80 1.28 6.02 -5.02
N MET A 81 1.53 4.70 -4.92
CA MET A 81 0.51 3.68 -4.81
C MET A 81 0.12 3.48 -3.35
N SER A 82 -1.16 3.56 -3.07
CA SER A 82 -1.74 3.36 -1.74
C SER A 82 -3.06 2.61 -1.83
N ILE A 83 -3.59 2.20 -0.68
CA ILE A 83 -4.92 1.62 -0.54
C ILE A 83 -5.61 2.20 0.69
N ALA A 84 -6.92 2.43 0.59
CA ALA A 84 -7.79 2.52 1.74
C ALA A 84 -8.45 1.15 1.97
N VAL A 85 -8.87 0.90 3.20
CA VAL A 85 -9.50 -0.36 3.59
C VAL A 85 -10.91 -0.08 4.07
N GLU A 86 -11.87 -0.80 3.49
CA GLU A 86 -13.21 -0.89 4.00
C GLU A 86 -13.44 -2.29 4.54
N ALA A 87 -13.90 -2.40 5.78
CA ALA A 87 -14.14 -3.67 6.44
C ALA A 87 -15.46 -3.65 7.19
N THR A 88 -16.22 -4.73 7.06
CA THR A 88 -17.42 -4.98 7.89
C THR A 88 -17.04 -5.82 9.08
N LEU A 89 -17.22 -5.28 10.28
CA LEU A 89 -16.96 -5.99 11.53
C LEU A 89 -18.25 -6.51 12.13
N THR A 90 -18.22 -7.74 12.61
CA THR A 90 -19.31 -8.42 13.33
C THR A 90 -18.80 -9.00 14.65
N SER A 91 -19.66 -9.55 15.46
CA SER A 91 -19.26 -10.30 16.66
C SER A 91 -18.42 -11.54 16.34
N GLY A 92 -18.43 -12.02 15.09
CA GLY A 92 -17.61 -13.14 14.60
C GLY A 92 -16.27 -12.71 13.99
N GLY A 93 -15.94 -11.41 14.01
CA GLY A 93 -14.72 -10.86 13.39
C GLY A 93 -15.01 -10.10 12.09
N VAL A 94 -14.04 -10.07 11.20
CA VAL A 94 -14.16 -9.40 9.88
C VAL A 94 -15.02 -10.26 8.94
N ALA A 95 -16.20 -9.76 8.61
CA ALA A 95 -17.14 -10.43 7.71
C ALA A 95 -16.90 -10.09 6.23
N ASP A 96 -16.40 -8.89 5.95
CA ASP A 96 -16.09 -8.43 4.60
C ASP A 96 -14.86 -7.52 4.61
N LEU A 97 -14.06 -7.58 3.55
CA LEU A 97 -12.85 -6.78 3.39
C LEU A 97 -12.68 -6.35 1.94
N THR A 98 -12.57 -5.06 1.74
CA THR A 98 -12.39 -4.44 0.43
C THR A 98 -11.21 -3.48 0.47
N LEU A 99 -10.38 -3.50 -0.55
CA LEU A 99 -9.31 -2.54 -0.75
C LEU A 99 -9.74 -1.53 -1.82
N LEU A 100 -9.69 -0.26 -1.49
CA LEU A 100 -9.97 0.83 -2.41
C LEU A 100 -8.63 1.39 -2.90
N PRO A 101 -8.30 1.23 -4.19
CA PRO A 101 -7.05 1.75 -4.74
C PRO A 101 -6.98 3.27 -4.64
N VAL A 102 -5.82 3.76 -4.19
CA VAL A 102 -5.53 5.18 -4.03
C VAL A 102 -4.25 5.52 -4.77
N TRP A 103 -4.28 6.61 -5.52
CA TRP A 103 -3.11 7.18 -6.16
C TRP A 103 -2.81 8.54 -5.57
N ILE A 104 -1.55 8.77 -5.23
CA ILE A 104 -1.07 10.08 -4.78
C ILE A 104 -0.51 10.78 -6.01
N ASP A 105 -1.13 11.88 -6.40
CA ASP A 105 -0.71 12.64 -7.57
C ASP A 105 0.53 13.51 -7.30
N ARG A 106 0.93 14.28 -8.30
CA ARG A 106 2.15 15.10 -8.21
C ARG A 106 2.05 16.26 -7.22
N ASP A 107 0.84 16.63 -6.82
CA ASP A 107 0.55 17.69 -5.86
C ASP A 107 0.37 17.15 -4.43
N SER A 108 0.80 15.90 -4.19
CA SER A 108 0.63 15.17 -2.92
C SER A 108 -0.83 14.91 -2.51
N ALA A 109 -1.77 15.05 -3.46
CA ALA A 109 -3.19 14.82 -3.21
C ALA A 109 -3.55 13.34 -3.45
N PRO A 110 -4.06 12.62 -2.43
CA PRO A 110 -4.57 11.26 -2.62
C PRO A 110 -5.94 11.30 -3.30
N ARG A 111 -6.17 10.41 -4.27
CA ARG A 111 -7.46 10.19 -4.92
C ARG A 111 -7.77 8.72 -5.06
N PHE A 112 -9.03 8.34 -5.00
CA PHE A 112 -9.47 7.01 -5.38
C PHE A 112 -9.32 6.82 -6.89
N VAL A 113 -9.04 5.59 -7.29
CA VAL A 113 -8.75 5.20 -8.68
C VAL A 113 -9.83 4.24 -9.14
N SER A 114 -10.45 4.54 -10.30
CA SER A 114 -11.44 3.63 -10.90
C SER A 114 -10.78 2.55 -11.74
N ALA A 115 -11.51 1.45 -11.98
CA ALA A 115 -11.03 0.32 -12.79
C ALA A 115 -10.72 0.69 -14.25
N SER A 116 -11.21 1.83 -14.74
CA SER A 116 -10.93 2.33 -16.10
C SER A 116 -9.61 3.09 -16.21
N GLU A 117 -8.95 3.39 -15.08
CA GLU A 117 -7.71 4.15 -15.04
C GLU A 117 -6.48 3.23 -15.01
N PRO A 118 -5.39 3.58 -15.71
CA PRO A 118 -4.19 2.73 -15.75
C PRO A 118 -3.50 2.55 -14.38
N GLU A 119 -3.72 3.47 -13.46
CA GLU A 119 -3.22 3.38 -12.09
C GLU A 119 -3.86 2.22 -11.31
N PHE A 120 -5.10 1.84 -11.61
CA PHE A 120 -5.77 0.70 -11.00
C PHE A 120 -4.99 -0.60 -11.27
N ASP A 121 -4.70 -0.86 -12.54
CA ASP A 121 -3.95 -2.05 -12.94
C ASP A 121 -2.52 -2.05 -12.37
N ARG A 122 -1.91 -0.88 -12.25
CA ARG A 122 -0.58 -0.74 -11.62
C ARG A 122 -0.63 -1.16 -10.15
N ILE A 123 -1.60 -0.65 -9.39
CA ILE A 123 -1.76 -0.97 -7.96
C ILE A 123 -2.07 -2.45 -7.79
N LEU A 124 -3.01 -3.00 -8.55
CA LEU A 124 -3.37 -4.42 -8.49
C LEU A 124 -2.18 -5.33 -8.81
N SER A 125 -1.45 -5.01 -9.89
CA SER A 125 -0.27 -5.78 -10.29
C SER A 125 0.87 -5.67 -9.27
N TYR A 126 1.04 -4.50 -8.68
CA TYR A 126 2.04 -4.28 -7.63
C TYR A 126 1.71 -5.09 -6.37
N LEU A 127 0.45 -5.07 -5.90
CA LEU A 127 0.00 -5.88 -4.76
C LEU A 127 0.26 -7.37 -4.99
N ARG A 128 -0.06 -7.89 -6.18
CA ARG A 128 0.22 -9.28 -6.56
C ARG A 128 1.70 -9.58 -6.48
N LYS A 129 2.53 -8.75 -7.12
CA LYS A 129 3.99 -8.92 -7.16
C LYS A 129 4.63 -8.92 -5.77
N ILE A 130 4.32 -7.93 -4.93
CA ILE A 130 4.95 -7.82 -3.60
C ILE A 130 4.48 -8.94 -2.65
N THR A 131 3.25 -9.41 -2.79
CA THR A 131 2.70 -10.52 -2.01
C THR A 131 3.36 -11.84 -2.42
N GLU A 132 3.48 -12.11 -3.72
CA GLU A 132 4.19 -13.26 -4.25
C GLU A 132 5.67 -13.25 -3.86
N THR A 133 6.36 -12.12 -4.02
CA THR A 133 7.78 -11.96 -3.64
C THR A 133 8.01 -12.22 -2.15
N ALA A 134 7.04 -11.87 -1.30
CA ALA A 134 7.07 -12.12 0.13
C ALA A 134 6.68 -13.57 0.52
N GLY A 135 6.33 -14.42 -0.46
CA GLY A 135 5.87 -15.79 -0.21
C GLY A 135 4.55 -15.87 0.55
N LEU A 136 3.72 -14.83 0.44
CA LEU A 136 2.42 -14.77 1.11
C LEU A 136 1.33 -15.40 0.22
N PRO A 137 0.34 -16.12 0.79
CA PRO A 137 -0.60 -16.91 0.01
C PRO A 137 -1.80 -16.11 -0.53
N THR A 138 -1.95 -14.83 -0.18
CA THR A 138 -3.11 -14.02 -0.57
C THR A 138 -3.19 -13.78 -2.07
N ARG A 139 -4.38 -13.92 -2.63
CA ARG A 139 -4.71 -13.57 -4.01
C ARG A 139 -5.52 -12.30 -4.08
N TYR A 140 -5.51 -11.64 -5.22
CA TYR A 140 -6.28 -10.41 -5.44
C TYR A 140 -7.05 -10.49 -6.74
N ARG A 141 -8.32 -10.09 -6.70
CA ARG A 141 -9.17 -9.91 -7.88
C ARG A 141 -9.75 -8.49 -7.91
N ALA A 142 -9.96 -7.98 -9.11
CA ALA A 142 -10.75 -6.76 -9.30
C ALA A 142 -12.23 -7.06 -9.05
N ASP A 143 -12.94 -6.09 -8.46
CA ASP A 143 -14.37 -6.14 -8.21
C ASP A 143 -14.93 -4.72 -8.40
N GLY A 144 -15.32 -4.38 -9.64
CA GLY A 144 -15.58 -3.00 -10.03
C GLY A 144 -14.35 -2.11 -9.81
N ASP A 145 -14.55 -0.99 -9.15
CA ASP A 145 -13.47 -0.03 -8.80
C ASP A 145 -12.70 -0.42 -7.52
N THR A 146 -12.88 -1.62 -7.04
CA THR A 146 -12.24 -2.12 -5.82
C THR A 146 -11.42 -3.37 -6.06
N ILE A 147 -10.62 -3.75 -5.07
CA ILE A 147 -9.81 -4.97 -5.08
C ILE A 147 -10.25 -5.84 -3.90
N ARG A 148 -10.58 -7.09 -4.19
CA ARG A 148 -10.88 -8.10 -3.16
C ARG A 148 -9.66 -8.97 -2.91
N PRO A 149 -9.17 -9.02 -1.66
CA PRO A 149 -8.18 -9.99 -1.24
C PRO A 149 -8.88 -11.29 -0.85
N ASP A 150 -8.37 -12.40 -1.37
CA ASP A 150 -8.87 -13.74 -1.04
C ASP A 150 -7.74 -14.56 -0.37
N PRO A 151 -8.00 -15.32 0.70
CA PRO A 151 -7.06 -16.31 1.19
C PRO A 151 -6.85 -17.39 0.12
N ALA A 152 -5.61 -17.88 -0.02
CA ALA A 152 -5.31 -18.97 -0.96
C ALA A 152 -5.58 -20.33 -0.33
#